data_303c9d79e6df5cee8354ce41f25bfbe8
#
_entry.id   303c9d79e6df5cee8354ce41f25bfbe8
#
_cell.length_a   1.000
_cell.length_b   1.000
_cell.length_c   1.000
_cell.angle_alpha   90.00
_cell.angle_beta   90.00
_cell.angle_gamma   90.00
#
_symmetry.space_group_name_H-M   'P 1'
#
loop_
_entity.id
_entity.type
_entity.pdbx_description
1 polymer ?
#
loop_
_entity_poly.entity_id
_entity_poly.type
_entity_poly.pdbx_seq_one_letter_code
_entity_poly.pdbx_strand_id
1 'polypeptide(L)'
;MENKSGEAKVQKVRNWSPVWIFPIVTALIGAWILFYHYSHQGPEVTLITTNAEGIEGGKTTIKSRSVDVGVVESATLTDDLTHVEIKARLNAGMEKLLHEDSVFWVVKPQVGREGISGLGTLLSGAYIELQPGNKGAQPANYQLLDSPPLAPPDAKGDRKSV
;
A
#
# COMPACT_ATOMS: atom_id res chain seq x y z
N MET A 1 -75.32 27.31 2.98
CA MET A 1 -74.33 27.63 2.43
C MET A 1 -73.09 27.23 2.99
N GLU A 2 -72.68 26.18 2.71
CA GLU A 2 -71.60 25.65 3.16
C GLU A 2 -70.52 25.85 2.32
N ASN A 3 -69.81 26.66 2.60
CA ASN A 3 -68.61 26.81 1.99
C ASN A 3 -67.70 25.78 2.47
N LYS A 4 -67.79 24.71 1.90
CA LYS A 4 -66.71 23.86 1.98
C LYS A 4 -65.68 24.45 1.20
N SER A 5 -65.08 25.41 1.72
CA SER A 5 -63.81 25.75 1.27
C SER A 5 -63.04 24.47 1.32
N GLY A 6 -62.98 23.86 0.21
CA GLY A 6 -62.18 22.72 0.06
C GLY A 6 -60.85 23.02 0.71
N GLU A 7 -60.62 22.40 1.77
CA GLU A 7 -59.31 22.32 2.26
C GLU A 7 -58.51 21.82 1.13
N ALA A 8 -57.95 22.73 0.43
CA ALA A 8 -56.89 22.41 -0.46
C ALA A 8 -55.88 21.72 0.39
N LYS A 9 -55.94 20.44 0.46
CA LYS A 9 -54.84 19.68 0.88
C LYS A 9 -53.73 20.08 -0.01
N VAL A 10 -53.03 21.04 0.40
CA VAL A 10 -51.74 21.29 -0.17
C VAL A 10 -50.92 20.08 0.19
N GLN A 11 -51.09 19.02 -0.55
CA GLN A 11 -50.14 18.02 -0.58
C GLN A 11 -48.91 18.74 -1.04
N LYS A 12 -48.08 18.99 -0.13
CA LYS A 12 -46.75 19.36 -0.42
C LYS A 12 -46.14 18.18 -1.13
N VAL A 13 -46.53 18.01 -2.36
CA VAL A 13 -45.83 17.13 -3.23
C VAL A 13 -44.48 17.80 -3.34
N ARG A 14 -43.55 17.24 -2.68
CA ARG A 14 -42.17 17.57 -2.83
C ARG A 14 -41.89 17.29 -4.29
N ASN A 15 -42.18 18.24 -5.10
CA ASN A 15 -41.85 18.15 -6.48
C ASN A 15 -40.33 18.29 -6.56
N TRP A 16 -39.71 17.16 -6.43
CA TRP A 16 -38.33 17.06 -6.77
C TRP A 16 -38.29 17.29 -8.26
N SER A 17 -37.91 18.50 -8.62
CA SER A 17 -37.73 18.83 -10.02
C SER A 17 -36.80 17.80 -10.63
N PRO A 18 -37.12 17.22 -11.77
CA PRO A 18 -36.25 16.23 -12.43
C PRO A 18 -34.84 16.77 -12.67
N VAL A 19 -34.66 18.09 -12.62
CA VAL A 19 -33.33 18.69 -12.74
C VAL A 19 -32.37 18.22 -11.63
N TRP A 20 -32.91 17.85 -10.46
CA TRP A 20 -32.10 17.35 -9.37
C TRP A 20 -31.54 15.96 -9.61
N ILE A 21 -32.04 15.24 -10.60
CA ILE A 21 -31.54 13.92 -10.93
C ILE A 21 -30.10 13.99 -11.39
N PHE A 22 -29.73 15.01 -12.16
CA PHE A 22 -28.37 15.15 -12.69
C PHE A 22 -27.31 15.29 -11.59
N PRO A 23 -27.43 16.22 -10.66
CA PRO A 23 -26.42 16.31 -9.59
C PRO A 23 -26.39 15.11 -8.66
N ILE A 24 -27.55 14.49 -8.43
CA ILE A 24 -27.62 13.31 -7.57
C ILE A 24 -26.91 12.14 -8.25
N VAL A 25 -27.17 11.91 -9.54
CA VAL A 25 -26.53 10.83 -10.28
C VAL A 25 -25.02 11.06 -10.35
N THR A 26 -24.60 12.29 -10.58
CA THR A 26 -23.18 12.65 -10.61
C THR A 26 -22.53 12.37 -9.25
N ALA A 27 -23.19 12.74 -8.17
CA ALA A 27 -22.68 12.49 -6.82
C ALA A 27 -22.60 10.99 -6.52
N LEU A 28 -23.59 10.21 -6.95
CA LEU A 28 -23.57 8.77 -6.76
C LEU A 28 -22.45 8.11 -7.56
N ILE A 29 -22.22 8.54 -8.78
CA ILE A 29 -21.13 8.00 -9.60
C ILE A 29 -19.77 8.35 -8.97
N GLY A 30 -19.61 9.59 -8.52
CA GLY A 30 -18.39 10.01 -7.84
C GLY A 30 -18.14 9.21 -6.56
N ALA A 31 -19.19 9.04 -5.75
CA ALA A 31 -19.09 8.25 -4.53
C ALA A 31 -18.77 6.78 -4.83
N TRP A 32 -19.35 6.23 -5.90
CA TRP A 32 -19.10 4.86 -6.32
C TRP A 32 -17.63 4.69 -6.74
N ILE A 33 -17.11 5.63 -7.52
CA ILE A 33 -15.71 5.58 -7.96
C ILE A 33 -14.77 5.66 -6.76
N LEU A 34 -15.04 6.57 -5.82
CA LEU A 34 -14.23 6.68 -4.61
C LEU A 34 -14.29 5.41 -3.77
N PHE A 35 -15.49 4.87 -3.59
CA PHE A 35 -15.67 3.64 -2.82
C PHE A 35 -14.97 2.47 -3.50
N TYR A 36 -15.08 2.37 -4.81
CA TYR A 36 -14.42 1.32 -5.58
C TYR A 36 -12.91 1.44 -5.44
N HIS A 37 -12.38 2.64 -5.56
CA HIS A 37 -10.95 2.89 -5.45
C HIS A 37 -10.43 2.52 -4.06
N TYR A 38 -11.16 2.91 -3.03
CA TYR A 38 -10.78 2.59 -1.66
C TYR A 38 -10.88 1.09 -1.37
N SER A 39 -11.90 0.43 -1.89
CA SER A 39 -12.13 -0.99 -1.61
C SER A 39 -11.13 -1.89 -2.33
N HIS A 40 -10.53 -1.40 -3.40
CA HIS A 40 -9.57 -2.19 -4.17
C HIS A 40 -8.12 -1.86 -3.86
N GLN A 41 -7.88 -1.08 -2.82
CA GLN A 41 -6.51 -0.87 -2.36
C GLN A 41 -6.05 -2.09 -1.59
N GLY A 42 -4.82 -2.47 -1.79
CA GLY A 42 -4.24 -3.57 -1.05
C GLY A 42 -3.87 -3.18 0.38
N PRO A 43 -3.27 -4.10 1.12
CA PRO A 43 -2.94 -3.86 2.51
C PRO A 43 -1.80 -2.86 2.67
N GLU A 44 -1.87 -2.09 3.74
CA GLU A 44 -0.81 -1.18 4.10
C GLU A 44 0.14 -1.89 5.04
N VAL A 45 1.42 -1.69 4.85
CA VAL A 45 2.44 -2.23 5.76
C VAL A 45 3.30 -1.09 6.28
N THR A 46 3.70 -1.19 7.52
CA THR A 46 4.60 -0.24 8.16
C THR A 46 5.93 -0.91 8.36
N LEU A 47 6.99 -0.29 7.84
CA LEU A 47 8.34 -0.79 7.95
C LEU A 47 9.16 0.18 8.81
N ILE A 48 9.94 -0.35 9.72
CA ILE A 48 10.77 0.46 10.61
C ILE A 48 12.23 0.18 10.27
N THR A 49 12.98 1.25 10.08
CA THR A 49 14.42 1.15 9.80
C THR A 49 15.18 2.29 10.47
N THR A 50 16.46 2.14 10.64
CA THR A 50 17.29 3.22 11.15
C THR A 50 17.80 4.13 10.04
N ASN A 51 17.74 3.68 8.78
CA ASN A 51 18.25 4.47 7.68
C ASN A 51 17.40 4.20 6.43
N ALA A 52 16.79 5.22 5.90
CA ALA A 52 15.95 5.13 4.71
C ALA A 52 16.64 5.70 3.47
N GLU A 53 17.97 5.59 3.41
CA GLU A 53 18.71 6.10 2.27
C GLU A 53 18.25 5.43 0.96
N GLY A 54 17.91 6.20 -0.01
CA GLY A 54 17.44 5.71 -1.30
C GLY A 54 15.95 5.38 -1.37
N ILE A 55 15.22 5.52 -0.26
CA ILE A 55 13.79 5.25 -0.23
C ILE A 55 13.03 6.55 -0.35
N GLU A 56 12.20 6.64 -1.38
CA GLU A 56 11.41 7.83 -1.65
C GLU A 56 9.94 7.49 -1.73
N GLY A 57 9.11 8.23 -1.00
CA GLY A 57 7.66 8.03 -1.05
C GLY A 57 7.13 8.27 -2.46
N GLY A 58 6.29 7.37 -2.92
CA GLY A 58 5.71 7.44 -4.24
C GLY A 58 6.57 6.91 -5.38
N LYS A 59 7.86 6.63 -5.12
CA LYS A 59 8.75 6.15 -6.16
C LYS A 59 9.35 4.79 -5.88
N THR A 60 9.71 4.53 -4.64
CA THR A 60 10.34 3.25 -4.29
C THR A 60 9.30 2.14 -4.36
N THR A 61 9.60 1.08 -5.10
CA THR A 61 8.68 -0.03 -5.26
C THR A 61 9.05 -1.18 -4.33
N ILE A 62 8.07 -2.02 -4.02
CA ILE A 62 8.28 -3.26 -3.31
C ILE A 62 8.13 -4.38 -4.31
N LYS A 63 9.13 -5.24 -4.37
CA LYS A 63 9.14 -6.36 -5.29
C LYS A 63 9.24 -7.68 -4.54
N SER A 64 8.63 -8.70 -5.09
CA SER A 64 8.80 -10.06 -4.59
C SER A 64 9.11 -10.92 -5.80
N ARG A 65 10.24 -11.58 -5.78
CA ARG A 65 10.70 -12.42 -6.90
C ARG A 65 10.67 -11.66 -8.23
N SER A 66 11.15 -10.41 -8.20
CA SER A 66 11.23 -9.53 -9.37
C SER A 66 9.88 -9.04 -9.90
N VAL A 67 8.81 -9.26 -9.18
CA VAL A 67 7.48 -8.78 -9.55
C VAL A 67 7.10 -7.62 -8.63
N ASP A 68 6.59 -6.55 -9.21
CA ASP A 68 6.16 -5.39 -8.41
C ASP A 68 4.90 -5.76 -7.66
N VAL A 69 4.97 -5.71 -6.34
CA VAL A 69 3.84 -6.07 -5.47
C VAL A 69 3.34 -4.89 -4.64
N GLY A 70 4.01 -3.76 -4.69
CA GLY A 70 3.59 -2.58 -3.93
C GLY A 70 4.48 -1.39 -4.17
N VAL A 71 4.18 -0.30 -3.46
CA VAL A 71 4.92 0.95 -3.55
C VAL A 71 4.99 1.59 -2.18
N VAL A 72 6.09 2.29 -1.91
CA VAL A 72 6.23 3.07 -0.70
C VAL A 72 5.41 4.35 -0.85
N GLU A 73 4.55 4.63 0.11
CA GLU A 73 3.73 5.83 0.10
C GLU A 73 4.43 7.01 0.77
N SER A 74 5.08 6.75 1.88
CA SER A 74 5.78 7.81 2.63
C SER A 74 6.88 7.25 3.50
N ALA A 75 7.83 8.07 3.82
CA ALA A 75 8.88 7.77 4.79
C ALA A 75 9.00 8.96 5.72
N THR A 76 8.80 8.74 7.01
CA THR A 76 8.81 9.79 8.02
C THR A 76 9.70 9.39 9.18
N LEU A 77 10.26 10.39 9.83
CA LEU A 77 11.08 10.14 10.99
C LEU A 77 10.16 9.89 12.18
N THR A 78 10.51 8.94 13.03
CA THR A 78 9.72 8.66 14.24
C THR A 78 9.85 9.80 15.25
N ASP A 79 8.93 9.85 16.21
CA ASP A 79 8.91 10.93 17.20
C ASP A 79 10.19 11.01 18.04
N ASP A 80 10.86 9.89 18.25
CA ASP A 80 12.12 9.86 19.01
C ASP A 80 13.32 10.19 18.12
N LEU A 81 13.11 10.44 16.85
CA LEU A 81 14.13 10.80 15.86
C LEU A 81 15.26 9.77 15.72
N THR A 82 15.01 8.54 16.12
CA THR A 82 16.03 7.49 16.03
C THR A 82 15.76 6.49 14.92
N HIS A 83 14.52 6.44 14.42
CA HIS A 83 14.14 5.49 13.39
C HIS A 83 13.32 6.19 12.30
N VAL A 84 13.20 5.54 11.18
CA VAL A 84 12.33 6.00 10.10
C VAL A 84 11.18 5.02 9.96
N GLU A 85 9.97 5.55 9.94
CA GLU A 85 8.78 4.77 9.69
C GLU A 85 8.42 4.91 8.23
N ILE A 86 8.34 3.81 7.52
CA ILE A 86 8.03 3.79 6.11
C ILE A 86 6.66 3.15 5.95
N LYS A 87 5.74 3.87 5.36
CA LYS A 87 4.42 3.33 5.06
C LYS A 87 4.39 2.94 3.60
N ALA A 88 4.05 1.72 3.35
CA ALA A 88 3.98 1.18 2.01
C ALA A 88 2.66 0.47 1.81
N ARG A 89 2.22 0.42 0.58
CA ARG A 89 0.97 -0.23 0.23
C ARG A 89 1.22 -1.28 -0.81
N LEU A 90 0.75 -2.47 -0.54
CA LEU A 90 0.83 -3.56 -1.49
C LEU A 90 -0.36 -3.50 -2.44
N ASN A 91 -0.25 -4.15 -3.57
CA ASN A 91 -1.34 -4.24 -4.52
C ASN A 91 -2.46 -5.12 -3.95
N ALA A 92 -3.66 -4.91 -4.46
CA ALA A 92 -4.79 -5.71 -4.03
C ALA A 92 -4.54 -7.20 -4.28
N GLY A 93 -4.90 -8.03 -3.32
CA GLY A 93 -4.69 -9.47 -3.42
C GLY A 93 -3.34 -9.95 -2.93
N MET A 94 -2.48 -9.03 -2.47
CA MET A 94 -1.15 -9.38 -1.97
C MET A 94 -1.10 -9.61 -0.47
N GLU A 95 -2.26 -9.63 0.20
CA GLU A 95 -2.34 -9.91 1.62
C GLU A 95 -1.68 -11.24 1.98
N LYS A 96 -1.74 -12.18 1.06
CA LYS A 96 -1.17 -13.50 1.28
C LYS A 96 0.36 -13.50 1.37
N LEU A 97 1.00 -12.39 1.05
CA LEU A 97 2.44 -12.27 1.20
C LEU A 97 2.84 -11.75 2.59
N LEU A 98 1.86 -11.30 3.38
CA LEU A 98 2.12 -10.67 4.66
C LEU A 98 1.85 -11.65 5.80
N HIS A 99 2.93 -12.19 6.34
CA HIS A 99 2.88 -13.09 7.48
C HIS A 99 3.85 -12.59 8.53
N GLU A 100 3.79 -13.16 9.70
CA GLU A 100 4.68 -12.77 10.79
C GLU A 100 6.15 -12.98 10.43
N ASP A 101 6.44 -14.01 9.66
CA ASP A 101 7.80 -14.36 9.25
C ASP A 101 8.19 -13.80 7.87
N SER A 102 7.38 -12.90 7.30
CA SER A 102 7.77 -12.21 6.06
C SER A 102 8.91 -11.22 6.34
N VAL A 103 9.82 -11.10 5.40
CA VAL A 103 11.02 -10.29 5.57
C VAL A 103 11.11 -9.26 4.46
N PHE A 104 11.49 -8.05 4.83
CA PHE A 104 11.69 -6.94 3.89
C PHE A 104 13.14 -6.46 4.00
N TRP A 105 13.78 -6.21 2.89
CA TRP A 105 15.12 -5.60 2.89
C TRP A 105 15.30 -4.68 1.68
N VAL A 106 16.26 -3.76 1.81
CA VAL A 106 16.53 -2.78 0.75
C VAL A 106 17.54 -3.37 -0.22
N VAL A 107 17.27 -3.26 -1.52
CA VAL A 107 18.21 -3.60 -2.56
C VAL A 107 18.64 -2.29 -3.20
N LYS A 108 19.94 -1.97 -3.08
CA LYS A 108 20.49 -0.77 -3.67
C LYS A 108 21.18 -1.10 -4.99
N PRO A 109 21.11 -0.21 -5.97
CA PRO A 109 21.80 -0.45 -7.22
C PRO A 109 23.29 -0.45 -6.97
N GLN A 110 23.95 -1.49 -7.42
CA GLN A 110 25.40 -1.56 -7.31
C GLN A 110 26.00 -1.35 -8.67
N VAL A 111 26.83 -0.33 -8.77
CA VAL A 111 27.57 -0.09 -9.99
C VAL A 111 28.81 -0.98 -9.89
N GLY A 112 28.72 -2.15 -10.44
CA GLY A 112 29.86 -3.05 -10.49
C GLY A 112 30.87 -2.57 -11.51
N ARG A 113 32.11 -2.99 -11.32
CA ARG A 113 33.18 -2.66 -12.26
C ARG A 113 32.97 -3.28 -13.64
N GLU A 114 32.05 -4.19 -13.75
CA GLU A 114 31.85 -4.92 -14.98
C GLU A 114 30.87 -4.31 -15.95
N GLY A 115 30.64 -3.03 -15.87
CA GLY A 115 29.86 -2.36 -16.88
C GLY A 115 28.38 -2.25 -16.54
N ILE A 116 27.61 -2.13 -17.58
CA ILE A 116 26.31 -1.56 -17.53
C ILE A 116 25.20 -2.60 -17.41
N SER A 117 25.47 -3.75 -16.79
CA SER A 117 24.39 -4.70 -16.60
C SER A 117 23.58 -4.23 -15.41
N GLY A 118 22.44 -3.69 -15.61
CA GLY A 118 21.61 -3.16 -14.56
C GLY A 118 21.15 -1.73 -14.80
N LEU A 119 21.19 -1.31 -16.05
CA LEU A 119 20.69 0.01 -16.38
C LEU A 119 19.29 0.23 -15.87
N GLY A 120 18.46 -0.78 -15.86
CA GLY A 120 17.12 -0.66 -15.31
C GLY A 120 17.11 -0.34 -13.82
N THR A 121 18.03 -0.94 -13.07
CA THR A 121 18.16 -0.68 -11.64
C THR A 121 18.73 0.70 -11.37
N LEU A 122 19.68 1.15 -12.20
CA LEU A 122 20.22 2.49 -12.06
C LEU A 122 19.17 3.56 -12.33
N LEU A 123 18.28 3.30 -13.26
CA LEU A 123 17.22 4.24 -13.58
C LEU A 123 16.09 4.24 -12.56
N SER A 124 15.83 3.09 -11.95
CA SER A 124 14.75 2.97 -10.99
C SER A 124 15.16 3.20 -9.53
N GLY A 125 16.47 3.24 -9.26
CA GLY A 125 16.96 3.48 -7.91
C GLY A 125 16.84 2.25 -7.02
N ALA A 126 16.86 2.46 -5.72
CA ALA A 126 16.73 1.39 -4.75
C ALA A 126 15.28 0.88 -4.71
N TYR A 127 15.10 -0.36 -4.36
CA TYR A 127 13.77 -0.91 -4.14
C TYR A 127 13.78 -1.82 -2.90
N ILE A 128 12.60 -2.18 -2.43
CA ILE A 128 12.46 -3.06 -1.29
C ILE A 128 12.07 -4.43 -1.79
N GLU A 129 12.81 -5.45 -1.36
CA GLU A 129 12.48 -6.82 -1.68
C GLU A 129 11.68 -7.41 -0.54
N LEU A 130 10.62 -8.14 -0.86
CA LEU A 130 9.78 -8.83 0.09
C LEU A 130 9.93 -10.32 -0.11
N GLN A 131 10.33 -11.01 0.93
CA GLN A 131 10.30 -12.46 0.94
C GLN A 131 9.10 -12.88 1.78
N PRO A 132 8.05 -13.46 1.16
CA PRO A 132 6.87 -13.81 1.92
C PRO A 132 7.14 -14.98 2.86
N GLY A 133 6.57 -14.90 4.04
CA GLY A 133 6.58 -16.00 4.98
C GLY A 133 5.37 -16.91 4.80
N ASN A 134 5.20 -17.84 5.70
CA ASN A 134 4.07 -18.74 5.65
C ASN A 134 3.49 -19.04 7.04
N LYS A 135 3.95 -18.35 8.05
CA LYS A 135 3.50 -18.56 9.41
C LYS A 135 2.92 -17.30 10.03
N GLY A 136 1.85 -17.46 10.74
CA GLY A 136 1.28 -16.37 11.51
C GLY A 136 0.51 -15.34 10.68
N ALA A 137 0.03 -14.32 11.35
CA ALA A 137 -0.70 -13.24 10.74
C ALA A 137 0.21 -12.03 10.54
N GLN A 138 -0.28 -11.03 9.83
CA GLN A 138 0.47 -9.81 9.61
C GLN A 138 0.71 -9.09 10.93
N PRO A 139 1.97 -8.79 11.32
CA PRO A 139 2.23 -7.99 12.51
C PRO A 139 1.92 -6.52 12.27
N ALA A 140 1.92 -5.73 13.33
CA ALA A 140 1.67 -4.29 13.22
C ALA A 140 2.76 -3.60 12.41
N ASN A 141 4.02 -4.01 12.60
CA ASN A 141 5.14 -3.42 11.90
C ASN A 141 6.10 -4.51 11.47
N TYR A 142 6.86 -4.24 10.44
CA TYR A 142 7.98 -5.08 10.04
C TYR A 142 9.27 -4.30 10.19
N GLN A 143 10.36 -4.99 10.38
CA GLN A 143 11.66 -4.35 10.38
C GLN A 143 12.23 -4.41 8.97
N LEU A 144 12.64 -3.27 8.44
CA LEU A 144 13.27 -3.20 7.14
C LEU A 144 14.77 -3.40 7.32
N LEU A 145 15.33 -4.42 6.69
CA LEU A 145 16.74 -4.73 6.78
C LEU A 145 17.51 -4.02 5.67
N ASP A 146 18.78 -3.75 5.92
CA ASP A 146 19.65 -3.11 4.91
C ASP A 146 20.19 -4.12 3.91
N SER A 147 20.08 -5.39 4.20
CA SER A 147 20.62 -6.44 3.35
C SER A 147 19.79 -7.70 3.52
N PRO A 148 19.87 -8.63 2.58
CA PRO A 148 19.13 -9.88 2.72
C PRO A 148 19.54 -10.62 3.99
N PRO A 149 18.62 -11.37 4.60
CA PRO A 149 18.95 -12.15 5.76
C PRO A 149 19.96 -13.24 5.41
N LEU A 150 20.83 -13.54 6.35
CA LEU A 150 21.90 -14.52 6.13
C LEU A 150 21.36 -15.93 5.94
N ALA A 151 20.20 -16.22 6.48
CA ALA A 151 19.56 -17.51 6.30
C ALA A 151 18.08 -17.29 6.01
N PRO A 152 17.52 -17.95 5.01
CA PRO A 152 16.08 -17.86 4.77
C PRO A 152 15.32 -18.40 5.97
N PRO A 153 14.12 -17.89 6.27
CA PRO A 153 13.36 -18.35 7.43
C PRO A 153 13.04 -19.83 7.42
N ASP A 154 12.96 -20.44 6.22
CA ASP A 154 12.67 -21.84 6.11
C ASP A 154 13.92 -22.69 5.91
N ALA A 155 15.10 -22.12 5.94
CA ALA A 155 16.30 -22.91 5.83
C ALA A 155 16.52 -23.65 7.13
N LYS A 156 16.70 -24.93 7.03
CA LYS A 156 17.10 -25.70 8.17
C LYS A 156 18.51 -25.26 8.49
N GLY A 157 18.68 -24.71 9.61
CA GLY A 157 19.94 -24.17 10.02
C GLY A 157 21.06 -25.15 10.09
N ASP A 158 21.12 -26.06 9.17
CA ASP A 158 22.07 -27.00 9.25
C ASP A 158 23.27 -26.57 8.59
N ARG A 159 24.24 -26.30 9.18
CA ARG A 159 25.36 -25.95 8.79
C ARG A 159 26.26 -26.97 8.83
N LYS A 160 26.63 -27.43 7.99
CA LYS A 160 27.58 -28.23 7.98
C LYS A 160 28.74 -27.58 7.94
N SER A 161 29.24 -27.16 8.78
CA SER A 161 30.48 -26.59 8.79
C SER A 161 31.47 -27.61 8.79
N VAL A 162 32.13 -27.77 7.97
CA VAL A 162 33.23 -28.66 7.99
C VAL A 162 34.53 -27.93 7.94
#